data_f863976ab696788048754891fae5794f
#
_entry.id   f863976ab696788048754891fae5794f
#
_cell.length_a   1.000
_cell.length_b   1.000
_cell.length_c   1.000
_cell.angle_alpha   90.00
_cell.angle_beta   90.00
_cell.angle_gamma   90.00
#
_symmetry.space_group_name_H-M   'P 1'
#
loop_
_entity.id
_entity.type
_entity.pdbx_description
1 polymer ?
#
loop_
_entity_poly.entity_id
_entity_poly.type
_entity_poly.pdbx_seq_one_letter_code
_entity_poly.pdbx_strand_id
1 'polypeptide(L)'
;NIESLNMDEKIYPMWFQIMVFVNFLIGFVIRVPFVPFHNWYPDIQSKAAAPVNILLAGMLLNTGVYGLIRFNMQVFPAIFKLFAPVLMVWGIVNIIYSGALSIVQSGIKKMVAYANVSSMGFVMVGLACLNPTGFNGAVFMSIACAVVYSAFFVIISCVQFRTKTTYITALGGLGKVMPKCMYLALIICFSAIGVPFLMMFTPKLMVLSGAMLSNLEQQLTVKIAAIIGLAAIVVSAGYIMYFFYKVFCSVLLEQWKKIKDLSPQETGVLSALCLIIIYFGVYPMSIIQIYQSVSSIIIDVLQV
;
A
#
# COMPACT_ATOMS: atom_id res chain seq x y z
N ASN A 1 30.17 3.30 -6.62
CA ASN A 1 29.35 3.81 -5.51
C ASN A 1 28.28 4.73 -6.08
N ILE A 2 26.99 4.51 -5.72
CA ILE A 2 25.86 5.33 -6.20
C ILE A 2 26.00 6.78 -5.69
N GLU A 3 26.62 6.98 -4.54
CA GLU A 3 26.94 8.30 -3.97
C GLU A 3 27.89 9.15 -4.83
N SER A 4 28.70 8.50 -5.68
CA SER A 4 29.56 9.21 -6.66
C SER A 4 28.83 9.54 -7.96
N LEU A 5 27.59 9.14 -8.12
CA LEU A 5 26.73 9.43 -9.28
C LEU A 5 25.82 10.64 -9.07
N ASN A 6 26.07 11.47 -8.04
CA ASN A 6 25.40 12.77 -7.96
C ASN A 6 25.62 13.48 -9.29
N MET A 7 24.54 13.60 -10.05
CA MET A 7 24.54 14.31 -11.32
C MET A 7 24.65 15.81 -11.03
N ASP A 8 25.89 16.28 -10.74
CA ASP A 8 26.17 17.70 -10.56
C ASP A 8 25.74 18.46 -11.80
N GLU A 9 24.99 19.55 -11.60
CA GLU A 9 24.58 20.47 -12.68
C GLU A 9 25.75 20.98 -13.53
N LYS A 10 26.95 20.94 -12.97
CA LYS A 10 28.20 21.36 -13.67
C LYS A 10 28.66 20.38 -14.76
N ILE A 11 28.21 19.11 -14.73
CA ILE A 11 28.69 18.05 -15.63
C ILE A 11 27.63 17.70 -16.68
N TYR A 12 26.35 17.71 -16.31
CA TYR A 12 25.27 17.30 -17.20
C TYR A 12 24.20 18.40 -17.32
N PRO A 13 23.76 18.76 -18.54
CA PRO A 13 22.72 19.78 -18.74
C PRO A 13 21.39 19.32 -18.14
N MET A 14 20.63 20.26 -17.59
CA MET A 14 19.37 19.98 -16.86
C MET A 14 18.36 19.16 -17.67
N TRP A 15 18.24 19.41 -18.98
CA TRP A 15 17.34 18.66 -19.86
C TRP A 15 17.69 17.16 -19.89
N PHE A 16 18.98 16.82 -19.88
CA PHE A 16 19.45 15.42 -19.88
C PHE A 16 19.11 14.75 -18.55
N GLN A 17 19.32 15.44 -17.43
CA GLN A 17 18.97 14.94 -16.10
C GLN A 17 17.47 14.68 -15.98
N ILE A 18 16.62 15.61 -16.46
CA ILE A 18 15.15 15.44 -16.47
C ILE A 18 14.77 14.23 -17.32
N MET A 19 15.37 14.06 -18.49
CA MET A 19 15.07 12.91 -19.35
C MET A 19 15.40 11.58 -18.66
N VAL A 20 16.55 11.48 -18.03
CA VAL A 20 16.96 10.27 -17.29
C VAL A 20 16.05 10.03 -16.08
N PHE A 21 15.77 11.08 -15.29
CA PHE A 21 14.85 11.03 -14.14
C PHE A 21 13.47 10.50 -14.54
N VAL A 22 12.88 11.04 -15.62
CA VAL A 22 11.54 10.62 -16.08
C VAL A 22 11.54 9.17 -16.56
N ASN A 23 12.60 8.69 -17.22
CA ASN A 23 12.70 7.29 -17.64
C ASN A 23 12.75 6.34 -16.42
N PHE A 24 13.56 6.65 -15.40
CA PHE A 24 13.56 5.87 -14.15
C PHE A 24 12.22 5.94 -13.44
N LEU A 25 11.63 7.14 -13.36
CA LEU A 25 10.32 7.35 -12.73
C LEU A 25 9.26 6.48 -13.39
N ILE A 26 9.14 6.47 -14.71
CA ILE A 26 8.18 5.63 -15.45
C ILE A 26 8.44 4.16 -15.17
N GLY A 27 9.69 3.71 -15.21
CA GLY A 27 10.05 2.31 -14.95
C GLY A 27 9.61 1.84 -13.55
N PHE A 28 9.82 2.66 -12.53
CA PHE A 28 9.42 2.31 -11.16
C PHE A 28 7.92 2.49 -10.90
N VAL A 29 7.30 3.50 -11.50
CA VAL A 29 5.85 3.76 -11.42
C VAL A 29 5.02 2.64 -12.06
N ILE A 30 5.50 2.05 -13.15
CA ILE A 30 4.89 0.84 -13.72
C ILE A 30 4.93 -0.31 -12.68
N ARG A 31 6.05 -0.45 -11.98
CA ARG A 31 6.25 -1.51 -10.98
C ARG A 31 5.43 -1.32 -9.71
N VAL A 32 5.26 -0.08 -9.25
CA VAL A 32 4.43 0.29 -8.07
C VAL A 32 2.95 0.43 -8.44
N PRO A 33 2.47 -0.05 -9.52
CA PRO A 33 1.29 0.18 -10.35
C PRO A 33 0.52 1.48 -10.07
N PHE A 34 1.08 2.62 -10.50
CA PHE A 34 0.35 3.88 -10.48
C PHE A 34 -0.53 4.08 -11.74
N VAL A 35 -1.63 4.79 -11.57
CA VAL A 35 -2.48 5.23 -12.70
C VAL A 35 -1.67 6.13 -13.64
N PRO A 36 -1.68 5.90 -14.97
CA PRO A 36 -2.49 4.96 -15.75
C PRO A 36 -1.91 3.54 -15.91
N PHE A 37 -0.71 3.27 -15.41
CA PHE A 37 0.02 2.01 -15.65
C PHE A 37 -0.35 0.86 -14.69
N HIS A 38 -1.46 0.94 -13.97
CA HIS A 38 -1.82 0.03 -12.88
C HIS A 38 -2.58 -1.23 -13.29
N ASN A 39 -3.19 -1.29 -14.48
CA ASN A 39 -4.16 -2.32 -14.85
C ASN A 39 -3.59 -3.75 -14.84
N TRP A 40 -2.30 -3.91 -15.13
CA TRP A 40 -1.65 -5.21 -15.14
C TRP A 40 -1.71 -5.91 -13.77
N TYR A 41 -1.61 -5.15 -12.67
CA TYR A 41 -1.51 -5.72 -11.33
C TYR A 41 -2.82 -6.40 -10.87
N PRO A 42 -4.00 -5.76 -10.89
CA PRO A 42 -5.25 -6.43 -10.56
C PRO A 42 -5.61 -7.58 -11.50
N ASP A 43 -5.22 -7.50 -12.78
CA ASP A 43 -5.49 -8.56 -13.75
C ASP A 43 -4.64 -9.80 -13.47
N ILE A 44 -3.35 -9.65 -13.18
CA ILE A 44 -2.48 -10.75 -12.77
C ILE A 44 -2.99 -11.33 -11.44
N GLN A 45 -3.26 -10.50 -10.43
CA GLN A 45 -3.75 -10.95 -9.12
C GLN A 45 -5.04 -11.78 -9.23
N SER A 46 -5.90 -11.45 -10.18
CA SER A 46 -7.16 -12.19 -10.38
C SER A 46 -6.95 -13.62 -10.90
N LYS A 47 -5.95 -13.80 -11.76
CA LYS A 47 -5.70 -15.06 -12.51
C LYS A 47 -4.60 -15.92 -11.88
N ALA A 48 -3.65 -15.30 -11.19
CA ALA A 48 -2.48 -15.99 -10.67
C ALA A 48 -2.81 -16.96 -9.53
N ALA A 49 -1.92 -17.94 -9.36
CA ALA A 49 -1.97 -18.88 -8.24
C ALA A 49 -1.66 -18.17 -6.91
N ALA A 50 -2.13 -18.75 -5.79
CA ALA A 50 -2.00 -18.17 -4.46
C ALA A 50 -0.57 -17.72 -4.07
N PRO A 51 0.50 -18.52 -4.26
CA PRO A 51 1.85 -18.11 -3.92
C PRO A 51 2.33 -16.89 -4.70
N VAL A 52 1.95 -16.82 -5.98
CA VAL A 52 2.31 -15.68 -6.86
C VAL A 52 1.64 -14.40 -6.37
N ASN A 53 0.35 -14.47 -6.00
CA ASN A 53 -0.40 -13.33 -5.47
C ASN A 53 0.25 -12.75 -4.21
N ILE A 54 0.69 -13.64 -3.30
CA ILE A 54 1.35 -13.24 -2.05
C ILE A 54 2.70 -12.58 -2.32
N LEU A 55 3.53 -13.15 -3.20
CA LEU A 55 4.82 -12.60 -3.58
C LEU A 55 4.69 -11.26 -4.31
N LEU A 56 3.74 -11.14 -5.22
CA LEU A 56 3.48 -9.87 -5.93
C LEU A 56 3.09 -8.76 -4.94
N ALA A 57 2.18 -9.04 -4.02
CA ALA A 57 1.74 -8.06 -3.03
C ALA A 57 2.84 -7.70 -2.01
N GLY A 58 3.64 -8.68 -1.58
CA GLY A 58 4.63 -8.51 -0.53
C GLY A 58 5.97 -7.95 -1.00
N MET A 59 6.45 -8.35 -2.18
CA MET A 59 7.81 -8.00 -2.62
C MET A 59 7.84 -7.09 -3.84
N LEU A 60 7.07 -7.40 -4.88
CA LEU A 60 7.25 -6.73 -6.17
C LEU A 60 7.00 -5.22 -6.09
N LEU A 61 5.94 -4.78 -5.42
CA LEU A 61 5.61 -3.37 -5.28
C LEU A 61 6.70 -2.61 -4.52
N ASN A 62 7.23 -3.22 -3.46
CA ASN A 62 8.27 -2.61 -2.63
C ASN A 62 9.60 -2.43 -3.36
N THR A 63 9.93 -3.30 -4.32
CA THR A 63 11.13 -3.08 -5.16
C THR A 63 11.00 -1.83 -6.02
N GLY A 64 9.79 -1.48 -6.45
CA GLY A 64 9.54 -0.23 -7.16
C GLY A 64 9.67 1.00 -6.26
N VAL A 65 9.13 0.94 -5.01
CA VAL A 65 9.30 2.01 -4.02
C VAL A 65 10.78 2.20 -3.66
N TYR A 66 11.51 1.11 -3.44
CA TYR A 66 12.95 1.17 -3.23
C TYR A 66 13.67 1.85 -4.39
N GLY A 67 13.31 1.51 -5.64
CA GLY A 67 13.87 2.14 -6.83
C GLY A 67 13.60 3.64 -6.90
N LEU A 68 12.38 4.09 -6.57
CA LEU A 68 12.04 5.52 -6.50
C LEU A 68 12.91 6.26 -5.48
N ILE A 69 13.09 5.68 -4.29
CA ILE A 69 13.94 6.30 -3.24
C ILE A 69 15.41 6.30 -3.68
N ARG A 70 15.92 5.18 -4.13
CA ARG A 70 17.36 4.98 -4.37
C ARG A 70 17.85 5.68 -5.64
N PHE A 71 17.05 5.71 -6.71
CA PHE A 71 17.44 6.30 -7.98
C PHE A 71 16.83 7.68 -8.19
N ASN A 72 15.53 7.85 -8.09
CA ASN A 72 14.91 9.14 -8.36
C ASN A 72 15.20 10.18 -7.28
N MET A 73 15.15 9.81 -6.01
CA MET A 73 15.29 10.75 -4.91
C MET A 73 16.75 11.03 -4.55
N GLN A 74 17.62 9.99 -4.50
CA GLN A 74 19.01 10.17 -4.09
C GLN A 74 19.94 10.64 -5.23
N VAL A 75 19.72 10.17 -6.47
CA VAL A 75 20.58 10.53 -7.62
C VAL A 75 20.20 11.87 -8.23
N PHE A 76 18.90 12.24 -8.18
CA PHE A 76 18.37 13.46 -8.78
C PHE A 76 17.59 14.32 -7.77
N PRO A 77 18.21 14.77 -6.65
CA PRO A 77 17.49 15.46 -5.58
C PRO A 77 16.83 16.76 -6.05
N ALA A 78 17.54 17.59 -6.83
CA ALA A 78 17.02 18.85 -7.34
C ALA A 78 15.80 18.65 -8.26
N ILE A 79 15.86 17.64 -9.14
CA ILE A 79 14.76 17.34 -10.06
C ILE A 79 13.58 16.72 -9.30
N PHE A 80 13.86 15.86 -8.32
CA PHE A 80 12.81 15.29 -7.47
C PHE A 80 12.04 16.38 -6.72
N LYS A 81 12.75 17.39 -6.18
CA LYS A 81 12.14 18.57 -5.54
C LYS A 81 11.24 19.34 -6.50
N LEU A 82 11.70 19.56 -7.75
CA LEU A 82 10.91 20.21 -8.79
C LEU A 82 9.63 19.44 -9.14
N PHE A 83 9.70 18.10 -9.20
CA PHE A 83 8.56 17.23 -9.52
C PHE A 83 7.69 16.89 -8.32
N ALA A 84 8.09 17.18 -7.08
CA ALA A 84 7.36 16.82 -5.87
C ALA A 84 5.88 17.24 -5.88
N PRO A 85 5.46 18.45 -6.30
CA PRO A 85 4.05 18.81 -6.38
C PRO A 85 3.26 17.93 -7.36
N VAL A 86 3.86 17.57 -8.50
CA VAL A 86 3.27 16.70 -9.51
C VAL A 86 3.11 15.28 -8.95
N LEU A 87 4.15 14.76 -8.28
CA LEU A 87 4.13 13.44 -7.65
C LEU A 87 3.09 13.37 -6.53
N MET A 88 2.90 14.44 -5.77
CA MET A 88 1.86 14.54 -4.74
C MET A 88 0.46 14.43 -5.36
N VAL A 89 0.17 15.23 -6.39
CA VAL A 89 -1.12 15.17 -7.11
C VAL A 89 -1.32 13.78 -7.72
N TRP A 90 -0.28 13.21 -8.30
CA TRP A 90 -0.34 11.86 -8.88
C TRP A 90 -0.65 10.79 -7.83
N GLY A 91 -0.04 10.86 -6.64
CA GLY A 91 -0.37 10.01 -5.50
C GLY A 91 -1.84 10.11 -5.09
N ILE A 92 -2.38 11.34 -5.04
CA ILE A 92 -3.80 11.58 -4.71
C ILE A 92 -4.73 10.97 -5.75
N VAL A 93 -4.45 11.20 -7.03
CA VAL A 93 -5.23 10.60 -8.14
C VAL A 93 -5.21 9.08 -8.02
N ASN A 94 -4.06 8.50 -7.69
CA ASN A 94 -3.94 7.06 -7.50
C ASN A 94 -4.79 6.55 -6.33
N ILE A 95 -4.82 7.28 -5.20
CA ILE A 95 -5.64 6.94 -4.02
C ILE A 95 -7.13 6.92 -4.40
N ILE A 96 -7.62 8.00 -5.01
CA ILE A 96 -9.05 8.17 -5.32
C ILE A 96 -9.50 7.17 -6.37
N TYR A 97 -8.78 7.12 -7.50
CA TYR A 97 -9.16 6.33 -8.65
C TYR A 97 -9.16 4.83 -8.33
N SER A 98 -8.07 4.33 -7.75
CA SER A 98 -7.97 2.91 -7.39
C SER A 98 -8.91 2.53 -6.24
N GLY A 99 -9.14 3.44 -5.28
CA GLY A 99 -10.14 3.26 -4.23
C GLY A 99 -11.55 3.14 -4.80
N ALA A 100 -11.93 4.01 -5.75
CA ALA A 100 -13.22 3.94 -6.44
C ALA A 100 -13.37 2.64 -7.25
N LEU A 101 -12.32 2.23 -7.98
CA LEU A 101 -12.34 0.96 -8.71
C LEU A 101 -12.48 -0.25 -7.78
N SER A 102 -11.92 -0.21 -6.57
CA SER A 102 -12.07 -1.28 -5.58
C SER A 102 -13.53 -1.53 -5.20
N ILE A 103 -14.34 -0.46 -5.09
CA ILE A 103 -15.77 -0.56 -4.73
C ILE A 103 -16.56 -1.33 -5.78
N VAL A 104 -16.26 -1.13 -7.05
CA VAL A 104 -17.06 -1.65 -8.19
C VAL A 104 -16.70 -3.10 -8.53
N GLN A 105 -15.64 -3.66 -7.94
CA GLN A 105 -15.21 -5.02 -8.28
C GLN A 105 -16.13 -6.09 -7.70
N SER A 106 -16.52 -7.04 -8.54
CA SER A 106 -17.29 -8.23 -8.14
C SER A 106 -16.41 -9.35 -7.56
N GLY A 107 -15.12 -9.36 -7.92
CA GLY A 107 -14.16 -10.38 -7.50
C GLY A 107 -13.28 -9.90 -6.34
N ILE A 108 -13.17 -10.71 -5.28
CA ILE A 108 -12.39 -10.39 -4.07
C ILE A 108 -10.93 -10.08 -4.39
N LYS A 109 -10.29 -10.87 -5.25
CA LYS A 109 -8.89 -10.68 -5.62
C LYS A 109 -8.64 -9.33 -6.28
N LYS A 110 -9.51 -8.94 -7.23
CA LYS A 110 -9.41 -7.63 -7.90
C LYS A 110 -9.67 -6.49 -6.93
N MET A 111 -10.67 -6.62 -6.08
CA MET A 111 -11.00 -5.62 -5.06
C MET A 111 -9.80 -5.34 -4.16
N VAL A 112 -9.18 -6.37 -3.58
CA VAL A 112 -8.02 -6.24 -2.69
C VAL A 112 -6.79 -5.75 -3.45
N ALA A 113 -6.61 -6.13 -4.73
CA ALA A 113 -5.53 -5.61 -5.56
C ALA A 113 -5.68 -4.10 -5.79
N TYR A 114 -6.85 -3.60 -6.14
CA TYR A 114 -7.10 -2.14 -6.26
C TYR A 114 -6.95 -1.41 -4.92
N ALA A 115 -7.37 -2.02 -3.81
CA ALA A 115 -7.13 -1.48 -2.47
C ALA A 115 -5.63 -1.33 -2.16
N ASN A 116 -4.80 -2.31 -2.57
CA ASN A 116 -3.35 -2.23 -2.45
C ASN A 116 -2.76 -1.10 -3.31
N VAL A 117 -3.19 -0.99 -4.58
CA VAL A 117 -2.78 0.12 -5.47
C VAL A 117 -3.15 1.47 -4.87
N SER A 118 -4.36 1.63 -4.33
CA SER A 118 -4.77 2.84 -3.60
C SER A 118 -3.86 3.14 -2.42
N SER A 119 -3.49 2.13 -1.64
CA SER A 119 -2.57 2.29 -0.50
C SER A 119 -1.15 2.69 -0.92
N MET A 120 -0.67 2.28 -2.10
CA MET A 120 0.61 2.75 -2.65
C MET A 120 0.58 4.24 -3.02
N GLY A 121 -0.59 4.80 -3.28
CA GLY A 121 -0.74 6.25 -3.46
C GLY A 121 -0.32 7.06 -2.23
N PHE A 122 -0.57 6.56 -1.02
CA PHE A 122 -0.06 7.19 0.21
C PHE A 122 1.48 7.17 0.28
N VAL A 123 2.13 6.13 -0.25
CA VAL A 123 3.59 6.07 -0.33
C VAL A 123 4.12 7.22 -1.19
N MET A 124 3.53 7.44 -2.37
CA MET A 124 3.96 8.53 -3.24
C MET A 124 3.73 9.90 -2.60
N VAL A 125 2.57 10.13 -1.99
CA VAL A 125 2.29 11.37 -1.25
C VAL A 125 3.33 11.60 -0.17
N GLY A 126 3.68 10.56 0.62
CA GLY A 126 4.68 10.67 1.68
C GLY A 126 6.09 10.98 1.17
N LEU A 127 6.52 10.40 0.05
CA LEU A 127 7.80 10.73 -0.60
C LEU A 127 7.81 12.17 -1.13
N ALA A 128 6.68 12.62 -1.68
CA ALA A 128 6.53 13.97 -2.23
C ALA A 128 6.46 15.07 -1.17
N CYS A 129 6.26 14.75 0.11
CA CYS A 129 6.23 15.74 1.21
C CYS A 129 7.59 16.42 1.48
N LEU A 130 8.71 15.83 1.07
CA LEU A 130 10.07 16.32 1.24
C LEU A 130 10.42 16.67 2.72
N ASN A 131 9.85 15.95 3.66
CA ASN A 131 10.14 16.10 5.09
C ASN A 131 10.31 14.73 5.77
N PRO A 132 11.03 14.68 6.94
CA PRO A 132 11.32 13.42 7.63
C PRO A 132 10.07 12.62 7.99
N THR A 133 9.00 13.30 8.41
CA THR A 133 7.75 12.65 8.83
C THR A 133 7.06 11.96 7.67
N GLY A 134 6.91 12.64 6.53
CA GLY A 134 6.31 12.08 5.33
C GLY A 134 7.12 10.94 4.74
N PHE A 135 8.44 11.11 4.67
CA PHE A 135 9.36 10.08 4.18
C PHE A 135 9.30 8.81 5.05
N ASN A 136 9.42 8.95 6.38
CA ASN A 136 9.32 7.83 7.30
C ASN A 136 7.96 7.15 7.20
N GLY A 137 6.89 7.93 7.06
CA GLY A 137 5.54 7.43 6.79
C GLY A 137 5.46 6.63 5.48
N ALA A 138 6.08 7.10 4.40
CA ALA A 138 6.09 6.42 3.10
C ALA A 138 6.82 5.06 3.16
N VAL A 139 8.01 5.02 3.75
CA VAL A 139 8.78 3.78 3.91
C VAL A 139 8.02 2.78 4.78
N PHE A 140 7.48 3.23 5.92
CA PHE A 140 6.70 2.36 6.79
C PHE A 140 5.41 1.89 6.11
N MET A 141 4.74 2.75 5.32
CA MET A 141 3.54 2.39 4.56
C MET A 141 3.82 1.31 3.53
N SER A 142 4.95 1.37 2.83
CA SER A 142 5.33 0.34 1.86
C SER A 142 5.52 -1.03 2.54
N ILE A 143 6.20 -1.07 3.69
CA ILE A 143 6.38 -2.29 4.48
C ILE A 143 5.04 -2.80 5.03
N ALA A 144 4.20 -1.91 5.54
CA ALA A 144 2.87 -2.26 6.04
C ALA A 144 1.97 -2.85 4.94
N CYS A 145 2.00 -2.26 3.74
CA CYS A 145 1.31 -2.81 2.57
C CYS A 145 1.79 -4.23 2.24
N ALA A 146 3.11 -4.48 2.26
CA ALA A 146 3.67 -5.80 2.02
C ALA A 146 3.08 -6.86 2.96
N VAL A 147 3.06 -6.60 4.25
CA VAL A 147 2.61 -7.55 5.26
C VAL A 147 1.08 -7.74 5.20
N VAL A 148 0.34 -6.63 5.22
CA VAL A 148 -1.12 -6.65 5.33
C VAL A 148 -1.78 -7.23 4.07
N TYR A 149 -1.36 -6.81 2.87
CA TYR A 149 -1.96 -7.33 1.64
C TYR A 149 -1.50 -8.76 1.31
N SER A 150 -0.28 -9.15 1.68
CA SER A 150 0.11 -10.57 1.62
C SER A 150 -0.78 -11.43 2.52
N ALA A 151 -1.04 -11.00 3.77
CA ALA A 151 -1.94 -11.70 4.67
C ALA A 151 -3.38 -11.75 4.11
N PHE A 152 -3.83 -10.67 3.45
CA PHE A 152 -5.12 -10.64 2.77
C PHE A 152 -5.21 -11.71 1.66
N PHE A 153 -4.16 -11.81 0.82
CA PHE A 153 -4.15 -12.82 -0.24
C PHE A 153 -4.03 -14.25 0.31
N VAL A 154 -3.42 -14.47 1.47
CA VAL A 154 -3.45 -15.78 2.14
C VAL A 154 -4.89 -16.15 2.53
N ILE A 155 -5.65 -15.24 3.16
CA ILE A 155 -7.06 -15.48 3.52
C ILE A 155 -7.90 -15.77 2.27
N ILE A 156 -7.77 -14.93 1.23
CA ILE A 156 -8.51 -15.11 -0.02
C ILE A 156 -8.20 -16.48 -0.63
N SER A 157 -6.95 -16.90 -0.57
CA SER A 157 -6.52 -18.21 -1.08
C SER A 157 -7.13 -19.37 -0.28
N CYS A 158 -7.19 -19.25 1.05
CA CYS A 158 -7.83 -20.23 1.92
C CYS A 158 -9.34 -20.37 1.63
N VAL A 159 -10.02 -19.23 1.44
CA VAL A 159 -11.43 -19.18 1.06
C VAL A 159 -11.63 -19.79 -0.33
N GLN A 160 -10.84 -19.35 -1.33
CA GLN A 160 -10.95 -19.83 -2.71
C GLN A 160 -10.67 -21.32 -2.83
N PHE A 161 -9.71 -21.87 -2.09
CA PHE A 161 -9.39 -23.29 -2.12
C PHE A 161 -10.60 -24.15 -1.71
N ARG A 162 -11.39 -23.66 -0.76
CA ARG A 162 -12.56 -24.37 -0.22
C ARG A 162 -13.84 -24.12 -1.02
N THR A 163 -14.07 -22.88 -1.45
CA THR A 163 -15.31 -22.49 -2.13
C THR A 163 -15.21 -22.56 -3.67
N LYS A 164 -13.98 -22.69 -4.21
CA LYS A 164 -13.70 -22.70 -5.66
C LYS A 164 -14.18 -21.44 -6.41
N THR A 165 -14.57 -20.39 -5.67
CA THR A 165 -15.03 -19.11 -6.22
C THR A 165 -14.34 -17.92 -5.56
N THR A 166 -14.24 -16.83 -6.30
CA THR A 166 -13.71 -15.54 -5.82
C THR A 166 -14.73 -14.40 -5.96
N TYR A 167 -15.96 -14.70 -6.39
CA TYR A 167 -17.00 -13.71 -6.53
C TYR A 167 -17.68 -13.44 -5.18
N ILE A 168 -17.76 -12.16 -4.78
CA ILE A 168 -18.34 -11.72 -3.51
C ILE A 168 -19.81 -12.13 -3.41
N THR A 169 -20.54 -12.08 -4.52
CA THR A 169 -21.98 -12.42 -4.58
C THR A 169 -22.25 -13.91 -4.38
N ALA A 170 -21.27 -14.77 -4.69
CA ALA A 170 -21.38 -16.22 -4.52
C ALA A 170 -20.93 -16.70 -3.14
N LEU A 171 -20.40 -15.81 -2.31
CA LEU A 171 -19.95 -16.10 -0.95
C LEU A 171 -20.94 -15.50 0.04
N GLY A 172 -21.11 -16.15 1.18
CA GLY A 172 -21.96 -15.63 2.26
C GLY A 172 -21.92 -16.47 3.52
N GLY A 173 -21.88 -15.78 4.68
CA GLY A 173 -22.01 -16.40 5.99
C GLY A 173 -20.91 -17.40 6.38
N LEU A 174 -19.75 -17.32 5.74
CA LEU A 174 -18.65 -18.26 5.99
C LEU A 174 -18.14 -18.21 7.44
N GLY A 175 -18.36 -17.11 8.16
CA GLY A 175 -17.94 -17.01 9.56
C GLY A 175 -18.58 -18.02 10.49
N LYS A 176 -19.78 -18.55 10.15
CA LYS A 176 -20.44 -19.61 10.94
C LYS A 176 -19.74 -20.96 10.81
N VAL A 177 -19.10 -21.22 9.68
CA VAL A 177 -18.43 -22.51 9.37
C VAL A 177 -16.92 -22.40 9.50
N MET A 178 -16.37 -21.19 9.31
CA MET A 178 -14.93 -20.88 9.38
C MET A 178 -14.64 -19.77 10.40
N PRO A 179 -14.92 -19.97 11.70
CA PRO A 179 -14.75 -18.91 12.71
C PRO A 179 -13.30 -18.47 12.87
N LYS A 180 -12.31 -19.36 12.79
CA LYS A 180 -10.88 -18.99 12.88
C LYS A 180 -10.49 -18.07 11.72
N CYS A 181 -10.91 -18.41 10.50
CA CYS A 181 -10.69 -17.58 9.33
C CYS A 181 -11.32 -16.19 9.49
N MET A 182 -12.55 -16.12 10.01
CA MET A 182 -13.27 -14.86 10.24
C MET A 182 -12.53 -13.93 11.21
N TYR A 183 -12.06 -14.43 12.37
CA TYR A 183 -11.36 -13.59 13.35
C TYR A 183 -10.01 -13.07 12.81
N LEU A 184 -9.24 -13.91 12.13
CA LEU A 184 -7.97 -13.48 11.52
C LEU A 184 -8.22 -12.49 10.38
N ALA A 185 -9.26 -12.72 9.55
CA ALA A 185 -9.67 -11.78 8.51
C ALA A 185 -10.09 -10.42 9.08
N LEU A 186 -10.76 -10.39 10.24
CA LEU A 186 -11.17 -9.15 10.91
C LEU A 186 -9.96 -8.28 11.27
N ILE A 187 -8.92 -8.87 11.85
CA ILE A 187 -7.68 -8.16 12.20
C ILE A 187 -7.02 -7.57 10.95
N ILE A 188 -6.94 -8.35 9.88
CA ILE A 188 -6.32 -7.91 8.62
C ILE A 188 -7.15 -6.83 7.95
N CYS A 189 -8.49 -6.95 7.92
CA CYS A 189 -9.38 -5.92 7.42
C CYS A 189 -9.24 -4.61 8.20
N PHE A 190 -9.25 -4.66 9.52
CA PHE A 190 -9.06 -3.49 10.37
C PHE A 190 -7.69 -2.84 10.17
N SER A 191 -6.66 -3.65 9.97
CA SER A 191 -5.34 -3.13 9.64
C SER A 191 -5.35 -2.40 8.29
N ALA A 192 -5.94 -2.98 7.25
CA ALA A 192 -6.00 -2.36 5.93
C ALA A 192 -6.79 -1.04 5.92
N ILE A 193 -7.83 -0.92 6.73
CA ILE A 193 -8.54 0.35 6.97
C ILE A 193 -7.62 1.37 7.64
N GLY A 194 -6.78 0.94 8.57
CA GLY A 194 -5.96 1.81 9.42
C GLY A 194 -6.63 2.09 10.76
N VAL A 195 -7.13 1.05 11.42
CA VAL A 195 -7.63 1.16 12.80
C VAL A 195 -6.44 1.33 13.75
N PRO A 196 -6.54 2.19 14.79
CA PRO A 196 -5.48 2.35 15.80
C PRO A 196 -4.98 1.03 16.36
N PHE A 197 -3.71 0.99 16.75
CA PHE A 197 -2.98 -0.18 17.25
C PHE A 197 -2.70 -1.27 16.19
N LEU A 198 -3.01 -1.02 14.91
CA LEU A 198 -2.68 -1.90 13.79
C LEU A 198 -1.69 -1.23 12.82
N MET A 199 -0.91 -2.05 12.12
CA MET A 199 0.30 -1.64 11.41
C MET A 199 0.09 -0.50 10.40
N MET A 200 -1.05 -0.42 9.68
CA MET A 200 -1.29 0.61 8.66
C MET A 200 -1.80 1.95 9.22
N PHE A 201 -2.13 2.04 10.50
CA PHE A 201 -2.60 3.29 11.11
C PHE A 201 -1.48 4.34 11.20
N THR A 202 -0.38 4.00 11.85
CA THR A 202 0.74 4.91 12.08
C THR A 202 1.31 5.50 10.78
N PRO A 203 1.64 4.71 9.74
CA PRO A 203 2.19 5.27 8.51
C PRO A 203 1.19 6.16 7.76
N LYS A 204 -0.12 5.84 7.76
CA LYS A 204 -1.13 6.74 7.20
C LYS A 204 -1.14 8.09 7.90
N LEU A 205 -1.11 8.11 9.24
CA LEU A 205 -1.03 9.35 10.00
C LEU A 205 0.27 10.12 9.72
N MET A 206 1.42 9.44 9.66
CA MET A 206 2.70 10.07 9.36
C MET A 206 2.73 10.70 7.97
N VAL A 207 2.16 10.05 6.96
CA VAL A 207 2.05 10.63 5.61
C VAL A 207 1.14 11.86 5.62
N LEU A 208 -0.02 11.79 6.27
CA LEU A 208 -0.94 12.92 6.34
C LEU A 208 -0.38 14.10 7.14
N SER A 209 0.25 13.84 8.28
CA SER A 209 0.93 14.89 9.07
C SER A 209 2.14 15.45 8.31
N GLY A 210 2.90 14.59 7.64
CA GLY A 210 3.99 15.03 6.76
C GLY A 210 3.50 15.92 5.64
N ALA A 211 2.36 15.60 5.03
CA ALA A 211 1.74 16.48 4.05
C ALA A 211 1.35 17.84 4.66
N MET A 212 0.77 17.86 5.86
CA MET A 212 0.42 19.12 6.52
C MET A 212 1.62 19.98 6.95
N LEU A 213 2.75 19.36 7.25
CA LEU A 213 3.99 20.02 7.67
C LEU A 213 4.91 20.36 6.50
N SER A 214 4.56 20.03 5.27
CA SER A 214 5.41 20.31 4.11
C SER A 214 5.48 21.80 3.80
N ASN A 215 6.70 22.31 3.59
CA ASN A 215 6.99 23.70 3.22
C ASN A 215 6.96 23.92 1.71
N LEU A 216 6.23 23.11 0.96
CA LEU A 216 6.08 23.33 -0.49
C LEU A 216 5.37 24.66 -0.72
N GLU A 217 5.86 25.45 -1.67
CA GLU A 217 5.29 26.76 -2.03
C GLU A 217 3.80 26.70 -2.35
N GLN A 218 3.31 25.53 -2.76
CA GLN A 218 1.89 25.26 -3.03
C GLN A 218 1.16 24.73 -1.79
N GLN A 219 1.09 25.52 -0.70
CA GLN A 219 0.41 25.13 0.54
C GLN A 219 -1.05 24.62 0.32
N LEU A 220 -1.73 25.10 -0.70
CA LEU A 220 -3.10 24.70 -1.00
C LEU A 220 -3.17 23.25 -1.50
N THR A 221 -2.30 22.85 -2.41
CA THR A 221 -2.27 21.45 -2.93
C THR A 221 -1.96 20.44 -1.85
N VAL A 222 -1.10 20.80 -0.93
CA VAL A 222 -0.69 19.98 0.20
C VAL A 222 -1.83 19.77 1.21
N LYS A 223 -2.55 20.84 1.56
CA LYS A 223 -3.74 20.76 2.44
C LYS A 223 -4.85 19.94 1.79
N ILE A 224 -5.08 20.14 0.50
CA ILE A 224 -6.04 19.34 -0.28
C ILE A 224 -5.63 17.85 -0.26
N ALA A 225 -4.33 17.54 -0.42
CA ALA A 225 -3.82 16.17 -0.35
C ALA A 225 -4.13 15.49 0.98
N ALA A 226 -3.94 16.19 2.09
CA ALA A 226 -4.22 15.66 3.43
C ALA A 226 -5.72 15.42 3.63
N ILE A 227 -6.59 16.35 3.22
CA ILE A 227 -8.05 16.21 3.33
C ILE A 227 -8.55 15.04 2.48
N ILE A 228 -8.08 14.92 1.25
CA ILE A 228 -8.45 13.81 0.36
C ILE A 228 -7.93 12.48 0.91
N GLY A 229 -6.72 12.46 1.47
CA GLY A 229 -6.17 11.27 2.13
C GLY A 229 -7.03 10.81 3.31
N LEU A 230 -7.54 11.73 4.13
CA LEU A 230 -8.49 11.41 5.20
C LEU A 230 -9.81 10.84 4.66
N ALA A 231 -10.39 11.47 3.64
CA ALA A 231 -11.60 10.98 2.99
C ALA A 231 -11.40 9.56 2.39
N ALA A 232 -10.23 9.30 1.81
CA ALA A 232 -9.89 8.01 1.24
C ALA A 232 -9.80 6.89 2.30
N ILE A 233 -9.40 7.20 3.54
CA ILE A 233 -9.42 6.24 4.65
C ILE A 233 -10.87 5.84 4.95
N VAL A 234 -11.80 6.79 4.99
CA VAL A 234 -13.24 6.50 5.21
C VAL A 234 -13.80 5.65 4.08
N VAL A 235 -13.46 5.98 2.82
CA VAL A 235 -13.88 5.19 1.65
C VAL A 235 -13.32 3.77 1.71
N SER A 236 -12.06 3.62 2.12
CA SER A 236 -11.44 2.29 2.28
C SER A 236 -12.12 1.45 3.35
N ALA A 237 -12.57 2.07 4.44
CA ALA A 237 -13.36 1.40 5.46
C ALA A 237 -14.67 0.86 4.89
N GLY A 238 -15.34 1.63 4.04
CA GLY A 238 -16.61 1.25 3.41
C GLY A 238 -16.47 -0.05 2.59
N TYR A 239 -15.57 -0.12 1.63
CA TYR A 239 -15.47 -1.30 0.77
C TYR A 239 -14.83 -2.52 1.46
N ILE A 240 -13.88 -2.32 2.39
CA ILE A 240 -13.30 -3.44 3.16
C ILE A 240 -14.34 -4.02 4.11
N MET A 241 -15.13 -3.17 4.80
CA MET A 241 -16.21 -3.65 5.68
C MET A 241 -17.34 -4.31 4.90
N TYR A 242 -17.71 -3.77 3.72
CA TYR A 242 -18.66 -4.42 2.83
C TYR A 242 -18.20 -5.83 2.44
N PHE A 243 -16.94 -5.98 2.05
CA PHE A 243 -16.33 -7.28 1.77
C PHE A 243 -16.45 -8.22 2.98
N PHE A 244 -15.98 -7.76 4.15
CA PHE A 244 -16.00 -8.57 5.37
C PHE A 244 -17.42 -9.01 5.73
N TYR A 245 -18.37 -8.09 5.72
CA TYR A 245 -19.78 -8.37 5.99
C TYR A 245 -20.35 -9.40 5.02
N LYS A 246 -20.16 -9.20 3.72
CA LYS A 246 -20.71 -10.08 2.68
C LYS A 246 -20.16 -11.48 2.75
N VAL A 247 -18.85 -11.63 2.95
CA VAL A 247 -18.19 -12.94 2.94
C VAL A 247 -18.42 -13.70 4.26
N PHE A 248 -18.31 -13.03 5.40
CA PHE A 248 -18.29 -13.70 6.70
C PHE A 248 -19.58 -13.56 7.50
N CYS A 249 -20.26 -12.43 7.47
CA CYS A 249 -21.38 -12.12 8.37
C CYS A 249 -22.76 -12.28 7.75
N SER A 250 -22.88 -12.42 6.42
CA SER A 250 -24.17 -12.55 5.76
C SER A 250 -24.83 -13.91 5.96
N VAL A 251 -25.93 -14.16 5.29
CA VAL A 251 -26.66 -15.44 5.39
C VAL A 251 -25.79 -16.57 4.82
N LEU A 252 -25.66 -17.66 5.60
CA LEU A 252 -24.91 -18.84 5.17
C LEU A 252 -25.67 -19.55 4.04
N LEU A 253 -25.03 -19.65 2.89
CA LEU A 253 -25.57 -20.40 1.76
C LEU A 253 -25.45 -21.88 2.01
N GLU A 254 -26.48 -22.67 1.63
CA GLU A 254 -26.56 -24.11 1.90
C GLU A 254 -25.38 -24.91 1.38
N GLN A 255 -24.87 -24.52 0.23
CA GLN A 255 -23.71 -25.14 -0.42
C GLN A 255 -22.42 -25.09 0.43
N TRP A 256 -22.31 -24.15 1.39
CA TRP A 256 -21.11 -23.96 2.21
C TRP A 256 -21.18 -24.60 3.60
N LYS A 257 -22.31 -25.21 3.99
CA LYS A 257 -22.49 -25.81 5.31
C LYS A 257 -21.47 -26.90 5.67
N LYS A 258 -20.89 -27.58 4.66
CA LYS A 258 -19.96 -28.72 4.86
C LYS A 258 -18.47 -28.31 4.77
N ILE A 259 -18.16 -27.02 4.62
CA ILE A 259 -16.78 -26.56 4.50
C ILE A 259 -16.06 -26.66 5.85
N LYS A 260 -14.80 -27.13 5.83
CA LYS A 260 -13.92 -27.18 7.01
C LYS A 260 -13.23 -25.82 7.21
N ASP A 261 -13.01 -25.46 8.46
CA ASP A 261 -12.22 -24.27 8.84
C ASP A 261 -10.73 -24.43 8.47
N LEU A 262 -9.91 -23.44 8.80
CA LEU A 262 -8.48 -23.41 8.53
C LEU A 262 -7.77 -24.66 9.11
N SER A 263 -6.82 -25.18 8.36
CA SER A 263 -5.90 -26.21 8.86
C SER A 263 -4.95 -25.60 9.92
N PRO A 264 -4.31 -26.41 10.78
CA PRO A 264 -3.35 -25.89 11.76
C PRO A 264 -2.20 -25.11 11.13
N GLN A 265 -1.73 -25.53 9.96
CA GLN A 265 -0.66 -24.83 9.23
C GLN A 265 -1.11 -23.47 8.72
N GLU A 266 -2.28 -23.38 8.07
CA GLU A 266 -2.85 -22.11 7.61
C GLU A 266 -3.12 -21.15 8.78
N THR A 267 -3.63 -21.67 9.88
CA THR A 267 -3.86 -20.89 11.11
C THR A 267 -2.52 -20.38 11.67
N GLY A 268 -1.48 -21.21 11.70
CA GLY A 268 -0.13 -20.81 12.16
C GLY A 268 0.46 -19.66 11.34
N VAL A 269 0.41 -19.76 10.02
CA VAL A 269 0.91 -18.69 9.12
C VAL A 269 0.12 -17.39 9.31
N LEU A 270 -1.21 -17.47 9.29
CA LEU A 270 -2.06 -16.29 9.44
C LEU A 270 -1.94 -15.66 10.83
N SER A 271 -1.84 -16.45 11.90
CA SER A 271 -1.65 -15.92 13.25
C SER A 271 -0.28 -15.24 13.40
N ALA A 272 0.78 -15.78 12.81
CA ALA A 272 2.08 -15.13 12.80
C ALA A 272 2.04 -13.78 12.09
N LEU A 273 1.38 -13.69 10.93
CA LEU A 273 1.21 -12.41 10.22
C LEU A 273 0.36 -11.42 11.03
N CYS A 274 -0.71 -11.87 11.68
CA CYS A 274 -1.53 -11.02 12.56
C CYS A 274 -0.74 -10.52 13.78
N LEU A 275 0.13 -11.35 14.36
CA LEU A 275 1.01 -10.94 15.46
C LEU A 275 2.00 -9.85 15.00
N ILE A 276 2.59 -9.99 13.82
CA ILE A 276 3.45 -8.97 13.21
C ILE A 276 2.68 -7.65 13.02
N ILE A 277 1.45 -7.73 12.50
CA ILE A 277 0.58 -6.56 12.27
C ILE A 277 0.27 -5.84 13.58
N ILE A 278 -0.04 -6.56 14.64
CA ILE A 278 -0.33 -6.01 15.97
C ILE A 278 0.96 -5.46 16.60
N TYR A 279 2.05 -6.19 16.56
CA TYR A 279 3.33 -5.78 17.15
C TYR A 279 3.81 -4.44 16.58
N PHE A 280 3.90 -4.30 15.26
CA PHE A 280 4.32 -3.05 14.63
C PHE A 280 3.24 -1.96 14.65
N GLY A 281 1.99 -2.31 14.92
CA GLY A 281 0.92 -1.35 15.19
C GLY A 281 1.03 -0.71 16.56
N VAL A 282 1.41 -1.48 17.58
CA VAL A 282 1.60 -1.02 18.97
C VAL A 282 2.97 -0.38 19.18
N TYR A 283 4.03 -0.95 18.58
CA TYR A 283 5.41 -0.49 18.69
C TYR A 283 6.00 -0.05 17.34
N PRO A 284 5.49 1.00 16.70
CA PRO A 284 5.96 1.44 15.38
C PRO A 284 7.42 1.92 15.40
N MET A 285 7.91 2.42 16.53
CA MET A 285 9.26 2.92 16.68
C MET A 285 10.32 1.85 16.43
N SER A 286 10.04 0.59 16.70
CA SER A 286 10.98 -0.51 16.47
C SER A 286 11.37 -0.67 15.00
N ILE A 287 10.50 -0.31 14.06
CA ILE A 287 10.77 -0.35 12.63
C ILE A 287 11.27 1.02 12.13
N ILE A 288 10.75 2.13 12.65
CA ILE A 288 11.12 3.49 12.23
C ILE A 288 12.59 3.77 12.54
N GLN A 289 13.08 3.36 13.70
CA GLN A 289 14.49 3.56 14.12
C GLN A 289 15.50 2.92 13.15
N ILE A 290 15.13 1.85 12.46
CA ILE A 290 16.04 1.14 11.52
C ILE A 290 16.44 2.04 10.35
N TYR A 291 15.54 2.90 9.86
CA TYR A 291 15.79 3.75 8.70
C TYR A 291 15.80 5.25 9.00
N GLN A 292 15.59 5.64 10.25
CA GLN A 292 15.53 7.05 10.66
C GLN A 292 16.85 7.79 10.38
N SER A 293 18.00 7.16 10.60
CA SER A 293 19.30 7.73 10.27
C SER A 293 19.50 7.94 8.77
N VAL A 294 18.99 7.02 7.95
CA VAL A 294 19.05 7.14 6.49
C VAL A 294 18.09 8.20 5.99
N SER A 295 16.92 8.33 6.62
CA SER A 295 15.90 9.33 6.24
C SER A 295 16.39 10.77 6.47
N SER A 296 17.11 11.04 7.56
CA SER A 296 17.67 12.36 7.80
C SER A 296 18.71 12.74 6.73
N ILE A 297 19.62 11.83 6.40
CA ILE A 297 20.65 12.05 5.36
C ILE A 297 20.00 12.35 4.00
N ILE A 298 18.98 11.57 3.59
CA ILE A 298 18.31 11.77 2.30
C ILE A 298 17.61 13.13 2.25
N ILE A 299 16.96 13.52 3.34
CA ILE A 299 16.19 14.76 3.39
C ILE A 299 17.12 15.97 3.46
N ASP A 300 18.21 15.89 4.20
CA ASP A 300 19.21 16.95 4.24
C ASP A 300 19.75 17.25 2.82
N VAL A 301 20.03 16.22 2.02
CA VAL A 301 20.43 16.36 0.61
C VAL A 301 19.33 17.01 -0.25
N LEU A 302 18.05 16.79 0.07
CA LEU A 302 16.93 17.40 -0.66
C LEU A 302 16.63 18.85 -0.24
N GLN A 303 17.06 19.26 0.95
CA GLN A 303 16.83 20.63 1.47
C GLN A 303 17.92 21.61 1.07
N VAL A 304 19.10 21.11 0.72
CA VAL A 304 20.20 21.91 0.15
C VAL A 304 19.92 22.23 -1.32
#